data_27cd084decb4145df4bb3e494b5c5c88
#
_entry.id   27cd084decb4145df4bb3e494b5c5c88
#
_cell.length_a   1.000
_cell.length_b   1.000
_cell.length_c   1.000
_cell.angle_alpha   90.00
_cell.angle_beta   90.00
_cell.angle_gamma   90.00
#
_symmetry.space_group_name_H-M   'P 1'
#
loop_
_entity.id
_entity.type
_entity.pdbx_description
1 polymer ?
#
loop_
_entity_poly.entity_id
_entity_poly.type
_entity_poly.pdbx_seq_one_letter_code
_entity_poly.pdbx_strand_id
1 'polypeptide(L)'
;MDVFTLLPLLLNTWVILAVLVVIFLRSAVKFVPQNTAYVIERFGKYNKTMEAGLNFLVPFIDRVGYVRTLKEQAFDVPSQSAITRDNISLIVDGVLYIKVVDPVKACYGVDDYIFSVTQLAQTSMRSEIGRMELDKTFEERESLNTAIVSAINEAALPWGVQVLRYEIKDIDPPRSVLDAMERQMKAEREKRAVILESEGARQSEINVAEGHKQARVLAAEAEKSEQILQAEGEAQAILAVAQAQAEALEVVGRTASTEEGQKAIQLDLAVKAIEAKKAIAKESSVVLLPDSQSSAAGVVAEAMSIINTLNAGKK
;
A
#
# COMPACT_ATOMS: atom_id res chain seq x y z
N MET A 1 2.45 96.22 32.92
CA MET A 1 2.50 94.76 33.08
C MET A 1 3.61 94.28 32.21
N ASP A 2 4.72 93.90 32.86
CA ASP A 2 6.02 93.70 32.18
C ASP A 2 6.04 92.43 31.32
N VAL A 3 6.47 92.59 30.06
CA VAL A 3 6.61 91.50 29.04
C VAL A 3 7.48 90.36 29.61
N PHE A 4 8.41 90.66 30.53
CA PHE A 4 9.30 89.70 31.20
C PHE A 4 8.60 88.74 32.16
N THR A 5 7.44 89.08 32.71
CA THR A 5 6.67 88.17 33.60
C THR A 5 5.70 87.28 32.84
N LEU A 6 5.31 87.63 31.62
CA LEU A 6 4.42 86.89 30.80
C LEU A 6 5.17 85.77 29.98
N LEU A 7 6.44 86.01 29.68
CA LEU A 7 7.26 85.07 28.87
C LEU A 7 7.40 83.71 29.56
N PRO A 8 7.78 83.57 30.84
CA PRO A 8 7.84 82.22 31.50
C PRO A 8 6.48 81.59 31.66
N LEU A 9 5.42 82.35 31.82
CA LEU A 9 4.05 81.85 31.92
C LEU A 9 3.58 81.27 30.57
N LEU A 10 3.88 81.95 29.46
CA LEU A 10 3.60 81.48 28.11
C LEU A 10 4.43 80.21 27.72
N LEU A 11 5.72 80.17 28.07
CA LEU A 11 6.58 79.03 27.92
C LEU A 11 6.04 77.83 28.70
N ASN A 12 5.56 78.03 29.95
CA ASN A 12 5.01 76.98 30.76
C ASN A 12 3.67 76.44 30.20
N THR A 13 2.82 77.32 29.62
CA THR A 13 1.57 76.87 28.91
C THR A 13 1.83 76.10 27.66
N TRP A 14 2.83 76.45 26.83
CA TRP A 14 3.22 75.72 25.66
C TRP A 14 3.78 74.32 26.00
N VAL A 15 4.57 74.20 27.06
CA VAL A 15 5.08 72.91 27.55
C VAL A 15 3.92 72.06 28.06
N ILE A 16 2.98 72.60 28.79
CA ILE A 16 1.78 71.84 29.21
C ILE A 16 0.96 71.38 28.03
N LEU A 17 0.76 72.25 27.03
CA LEU A 17 0.04 71.92 25.82
C LEU A 17 0.78 70.79 25.02
N ALA A 18 2.11 70.88 24.86
CA ALA A 18 2.93 69.87 24.22
C ALA A 18 2.82 68.51 24.95
N VAL A 19 2.87 68.54 26.28
CA VAL A 19 2.70 67.30 27.07
C VAL A 19 1.31 66.70 26.88
N LEU A 20 0.27 67.51 26.88
CA LEU A 20 -1.10 67.03 26.62
C LEU A 20 -1.26 66.45 25.22
N VAL A 21 -0.65 67.11 24.20
CA VAL A 21 -0.65 66.56 22.82
C VAL A 21 0.10 65.23 22.76
N VAL A 22 1.22 65.07 23.41
CA VAL A 22 1.97 63.82 23.46
C VAL A 22 1.15 62.73 24.17
N ILE A 23 0.52 63.03 25.30
CA ILE A 23 -0.36 62.08 25.99
C ILE A 23 -1.55 61.70 25.12
N PHE A 24 -2.15 62.65 24.41
CA PHE A 24 -3.25 62.44 23.49
C PHE A 24 -2.82 61.52 22.33
N LEU A 25 -1.69 61.79 21.69
CA LEU A 25 -1.15 60.97 20.58
C LEU A 25 -0.80 59.55 21.06
N ARG A 26 -0.19 59.43 22.25
CA ARG A 26 0.13 58.12 22.83
C ARG A 26 -1.13 57.32 23.18
N SER A 27 -2.19 57.97 23.58
CA SER A 27 -3.49 57.35 23.87
C SER A 27 -4.28 56.98 22.60
N ALA A 28 -4.06 57.76 21.52
CA ALA A 28 -4.72 57.56 20.23
C ALA A 28 -4.17 56.35 19.43
N VAL A 29 -2.92 55.96 19.67
CA VAL A 29 -2.26 54.86 18.97
C VAL A 29 -2.46 53.56 19.73
N LYS A 30 -3.02 52.54 19.06
CA LYS A 30 -3.19 51.19 19.60
C LYS A 30 -2.54 50.17 18.68
N PHE A 31 -1.71 49.30 19.25
CA PHE A 31 -1.15 48.12 18.55
C PHE A 31 -2.02 46.94 18.86
N VAL A 32 -2.58 46.34 17.82
CA VAL A 32 -3.40 45.12 17.90
C VAL A 32 -2.53 43.93 17.54
N PRO A 33 -2.40 42.91 18.42
CA PRO A 33 -1.66 41.70 18.15
C PRO A 33 -2.25 40.93 16.97
N GLN A 34 -1.41 40.13 16.29
CA GLN A 34 -1.86 39.28 15.21
C GLN A 34 -2.88 38.23 15.71
N ASN A 35 -3.88 37.93 14.88
CA ASN A 35 -4.99 37.05 15.24
C ASN A 35 -5.80 37.48 16.42
N THR A 36 -5.91 38.80 16.63
CA THR A 36 -6.80 39.44 17.66
C THR A 36 -7.56 40.54 16.98
N ALA A 37 -8.82 40.69 17.31
CA ALA A 37 -9.67 41.79 16.87
C ALA A 37 -10.18 42.61 18.07
N TYR A 38 -10.09 43.92 17.95
CA TYR A 38 -10.63 44.85 18.95
C TYR A 38 -11.90 45.47 18.40
N VAL A 39 -13.01 45.26 19.07
CA VAL A 39 -14.30 45.86 18.75
C VAL A 39 -14.41 47.16 19.47
N ILE A 40 -14.53 48.26 18.70
CA ILE A 40 -14.54 49.63 19.22
C ILE A 40 -15.96 50.13 19.25
N GLU A 41 -16.33 50.65 20.42
CA GLU A 41 -17.60 51.32 20.66
C GLU A 41 -17.40 52.85 20.76
N ARG A 42 -18.33 53.58 20.19
CA ARG A 42 -18.44 55.02 20.31
C ARG A 42 -19.78 55.35 20.93
N PHE A 43 -19.74 55.92 22.15
CA PHE A 43 -20.95 56.21 22.93
C PHE A 43 -21.89 54.98 23.09
N GLY A 44 -21.31 53.76 23.30
CA GLY A 44 -22.07 52.55 23.48
C GLY A 44 -22.59 51.93 22.18
N LYS A 45 -22.27 52.48 21.00
CA LYS A 45 -22.62 51.91 19.69
C LYS A 45 -21.39 51.38 18.99
N TYR A 46 -21.51 50.25 18.32
CA TYR A 46 -20.45 49.73 17.45
C TYR A 46 -20.01 50.77 16.41
N ASN A 47 -18.72 51.03 16.34
CA ASN A 47 -18.13 51.97 15.39
C ASN A 47 -17.28 51.25 14.32
N LYS A 48 -16.27 50.52 14.77
CA LYS A 48 -15.37 49.79 13.86
C LYS A 48 -14.68 48.63 14.60
N THR A 49 -14.17 47.69 13.80
CA THR A 49 -13.28 46.65 14.28
C THR A 49 -11.85 46.99 13.89
N MET A 50 -10.92 46.90 14.84
CA MET A 50 -9.51 47.06 14.59
C MET A 50 -8.87 45.70 14.41
N GLU A 51 -8.28 45.50 13.22
CA GLU A 51 -7.50 44.30 12.89
C GLU A 51 -6.06 44.44 13.34
N ALA A 52 -5.27 43.37 13.21
CA ALA A 52 -3.86 43.31 13.57
C ALA A 52 -3.05 44.45 12.94
N GLY A 53 -2.21 45.09 13.72
CA GLY A 53 -1.33 46.16 13.29
C GLY A 53 -1.52 47.47 14.05
N LEU A 54 -1.06 48.57 13.44
CA LEU A 54 -1.17 49.91 14.00
C LEU A 54 -2.55 50.49 13.68
N ASN A 55 -3.29 50.86 14.72
CA ASN A 55 -4.63 51.45 14.59
C ASN A 55 -4.74 52.73 15.37
N PHE A 56 -5.61 53.62 14.92
CA PHE A 56 -5.91 54.89 15.55
C PHE A 56 -7.29 54.88 16.20
N LEU A 57 -7.32 55.29 17.43
CA LEU A 57 -8.52 55.43 18.27
C LEU A 57 -8.66 56.90 18.69
N VAL A 58 -9.88 57.44 18.71
CA VAL A 58 -10.12 58.78 19.24
C VAL A 58 -10.25 58.69 20.74
N PRO A 59 -9.23 59.18 21.52
CA PRO A 59 -9.29 59.11 22.97
C PRO A 59 -10.52 59.83 23.49
N PHE A 60 -11.05 59.38 24.62
CA PHE A 60 -12.24 59.87 25.33
C PHE A 60 -13.59 59.59 24.65
N ILE A 61 -13.62 59.40 23.32
CA ILE A 61 -14.85 59.16 22.58
C ILE A 61 -15.00 57.68 22.27
N ASP A 62 -13.91 57.04 21.77
CA ASP A 62 -13.88 55.63 21.42
C ASP A 62 -13.37 54.79 22.59
N ARG A 63 -14.07 53.71 22.86
CA ARG A 63 -13.72 52.72 23.88
C ARG A 63 -13.52 51.34 23.24
N VAL A 64 -12.53 50.60 23.70
CA VAL A 64 -12.41 49.18 23.38
C VAL A 64 -13.48 48.42 24.16
N GLY A 65 -14.58 48.02 23.51
CA GLY A 65 -15.68 47.27 24.10
C GLY A 65 -15.29 45.83 24.37
N TYR A 66 -14.79 45.16 23.33
CA TYR A 66 -14.43 43.75 23.39
C TYR A 66 -13.10 43.48 22.71
N VAL A 67 -12.40 42.47 23.25
CA VAL A 67 -11.18 41.91 22.66
C VAL A 67 -11.45 40.45 22.37
N ARG A 68 -11.35 40.04 21.10
CA ARG A 68 -11.57 38.65 20.68
C ARG A 68 -10.35 38.08 19.97
N THR A 69 -9.99 36.85 20.33
CA THR A 69 -8.97 36.11 19.58
C THR A 69 -9.60 35.44 18.36
N LEU A 70 -8.90 35.52 17.23
CA LEU A 70 -9.31 34.87 15.99
C LEU A 70 -8.59 33.52 15.81
N LYS A 71 -7.81 33.09 16.83
CA LYS A 71 -7.18 31.79 16.83
C LYS A 71 -8.19 30.69 17.08
N GLU A 72 -7.88 29.50 16.62
CA GLU A 72 -8.60 28.29 17.03
C GLU A 72 -8.45 28.09 18.54
N GLN A 73 -9.56 27.77 19.19
CA GLN A 73 -9.65 27.52 20.63
C GLN A 73 -10.36 26.19 20.85
N ALA A 74 -9.82 25.39 21.78
CA ALA A 74 -10.43 24.14 22.22
C ALA A 74 -11.19 24.37 23.53
N PHE A 75 -12.41 23.86 23.61
CA PHE A 75 -13.24 23.91 24.80
C PHE A 75 -13.73 22.50 25.12
N ASP A 76 -13.60 22.12 26.39
CA ASP A 76 -14.19 20.89 26.89
C ASP A 76 -15.72 21.01 26.93
N VAL A 77 -16.40 20.02 26.37
CA VAL A 77 -17.84 19.85 26.47
C VAL A 77 -18.11 18.91 27.64
N PRO A 78 -18.77 19.38 28.70
CA PRO A 78 -19.05 18.56 29.86
C PRO A 78 -19.82 17.30 29.53
N SER A 79 -19.54 16.22 30.27
CA SER A 79 -20.18 14.92 30.10
C SER A 79 -21.71 15.02 30.23
N GLN A 80 -22.39 14.33 29.32
CA GLN A 80 -23.85 14.29 29.22
C GLN A 80 -24.33 12.85 29.14
N SER A 81 -25.48 12.57 29.73
CA SER A 81 -26.20 11.32 29.48
C SER A 81 -26.95 11.41 28.16
N ALA A 82 -26.78 10.42 27.32
CA ALA A 82 -27.53 10.23 26.08
C ALA A 82 -28.11 8.82 26.04
N ILE A 83 -29.21 8.61 25.32
CA ILE A 83 -29.84 7.30 25.15
C ILE A 83 -29.76 6.99 23.66
N THR A 84 -29.16 5.85 23.32
CA THR A 84 -29.06 5.36 21.95
C THR A 84 -30.40 4.85 21.41
N ARG A 85 -30.48 4.58 20.09
CA ARG A 85 -31.68 4.05 19.45
C ARG A 85 -32.13 2.70 20.01
N ASP A 86 -31.20 1.88 20.46
CA ASP A 86 -31.40 0.59 21.13
C ASP A 86 -31.67 0.70 22.64
N ASN A 87 -31.99 1.92 23.10
CA ASN A 87 -32.38 2.23 24.47
C ASN A 87 -31.30 1.98 25.54
N ILE A 88 -30.04 2.15 25.20
CA ILE A 88 -28.92 2.05 26.12
C ILE A 88 -28.51 3.48 26.55
N SER A 89 -28.41 3.70 27.84
CA SER A 89 -27.95 4.98 28.41
C SER A 89 -26.42 5.02 28.42
N LEU A 90 -25.84 6.06 27.81
CA LEU A 90 -24.39 6.33 27.79
C LEU A 90 -24.07 7.62 28.48
N ILE A 91 -22.85 7.74 29.01
CA ILE A 91 -22.25 9.03 29.40
C ILE A 91 -21.22 9.35 28.34
N VAL A 92 -21.33 10.53 27.73
CA VAL A 92 -20.46 10.97 26.65
C VAL A 92 -19.95 12.37 26.91
N ASP A 93 -18.67 12.60 26.69
CA ASP A 93 -18.00 13.89 26.72
C ASP A 93 -17.20 14.13 25.42
N GLY A 94 -16.76 15.36 25.20
CA GLY A 94 -16.03 15.70 24.00
C GLY A 94 -15.30 17.02 24.11
N VAL A 95 -14.56 17.32 23.04
CA VAL A 95 -13.82 18.56 22.85
C VAL A 95 -14.30 19.24 21.58
N LEU A 96 -14.60 20.53 21.73
CA LEU A 96 -15.08 21.39 20.67
C LEU A 96 -13.98 22.36 20.24
N TYR A 97 -13.66 22.40 18.96
CA TYR A 97 -12.69 23.33 18.38
C TYR A 97 -13.42 24.38 17.58
N ILE A 98 -13.30 25.64 18.03
CA ILE A 98 -13.99 26.76 17.40
C ILE A 98 -13.03 27.89 17.02
N LYS A 99 -13.47 28.70 16.08
CA LYS A 99 -12.79 29.91 15.64
C LYS A 99 -13.80 31.03 15.47
N VAL A 100 -13.48 32.22 15.98
CA VAL A 100 -14.28 33.42 15.71
C VAL A 100 -13.95 33.90 14.30
N VAL A 101 -14.95 33.97 13.44
CA VAL A 101 -14.84 34.46 12.05
C VAL A 101 -15.26 35.93 11.98
N ASP A 102 -16.37 36.29 12.66
CA ASP A 102 -16.87 37.64 12.72
C ASP A 102 -16.91 38.11 14.17
N PRO A 103 -15.93 38.95 14.59
CA PRO A 103 -15.84 39.43 15.96
C PRO A 103 -17.05 40.28 16.39
N VAL A 104 -17.70 40.97 15.44
CA VAL A 104 -18.86 41.83 15.73
C VAL A 104 -20.05 40.97 16.11
N LYS A 105 -20.35 39.97 15.29
CA LYS A 105 -21.44 39.04 15.58
C LYS A 105 -21.17 38.23 16.85
N ALA A 106 -19.91 37.86 17.11
CA ALA A 106 -19.55 37.12 18.31
C ALA A 106 -19.67 37.98 19.61
N CYS A 107 -19.72 39.32 19.50
CA CYS A 107 -19.88 40.21 20.64
C CYS A 107 -21.32 40.71 20.85
N TYR A 108 -22.08 40.83 19.76
CA TYR A 108 -23.41 41.45 19.82
C TYR A 108 -24.53 40.50 19.36
N GLY A 109 -24.20 39.38 18.72
CA GLY A 109 -25.19 38.40 18.25
C GLY A 109 -25.65 37.45 19.34
N VAL A 110 -24.83 37.20 20.34
CA VAL A 110 -25.08 36.32 21.47
C VAL A 110 -24.38 36.84 22.71
N ASP A 111 -24.93 36.59 23.85
CA ASP A 111 -24.37 37.10 25.13
C ASP A 111 -23.02 36.43 25.45
N ASP A 112 -23.00 35.11 25.49
CA ASP A 112 -21.79 34.29 25.61
C ASP A 112 -21.78 33.19 24.53
N TYR A 113 -20.98 33.42 23.48
CA TYR A 113 -20.89 32.47 22.36
C TYR A 113 -20.25 31.14 22.78
N ILE A 114 -19.32 31.14 23.76
CA ILE A 114 -18.66 29.93 24.25
C ILE A 114 -19.69 29.04 24.92
N PHE A 115 -20.43 29.61 25.87
CA PHE A 115 -21.49 28.90 26.58
C PHE A 115 -22.56 28.41 25.60
N SER A 116 -23.03 29.26 24.71
CA SER A 116 -24.10 28.94 23.75
C SER A 116 -23.71 27.84 22.82
N VAL A 117 -22.47 27.86 22.22
CA VAL A 117 -21.98 26.82 21.34
C VAL A 117 -21.74 25.51 22.10
N THR A 118 -21.27 25.57 23.35
CA THR A 118 -21.10 24.38 24.19
C THR A 118 -22.44 23.71 24.49
N GLN A 119 -23.47 24.48 24.84
CA GLN A 119 -24.83 23.97 25.07
C GLN A 119 -25.42 23.36 23.80
N LEU A 120 -25.18 24.00 22.66
CA LEU A 120 -25.60 23.49 21.36
C LEU A 120 -24.88 22.17 21.02
N ALA A 121 -23.56 22.09 21.30
CA ALA A 121 -22.79 20.86 21.12
C ALA A 121 -23.36 19.71 21.97
N GLN A 122 -23.69 19.96 23.23
CA GLN A 122 -24.30 18.94 24.10
C GLN A 122 -25.65 18.44 23.57
N THR A 123 -26.51 19.35 23.10
CA THR A 123 -27.83 18.99 22.58
C THR A 123 -27.74 18.28 21.24
N SER A 124 -26.87 18.72 20.34
CA SER A 124 -26.63 18.09 19.03
C SER A 124 -26.04 16.69 19.21
N MET A 125 -25.03 16.54 20.07
CA MET A 125 -24.44 15.25 20.41
C MET A 125 -25.50 14.27 20.93
N ARG A 126 -26.35 14.72 21.88
CA ARG A 126 -27.45 13.88 22.41
C ARG A 126 -28.43 13.46 21.31
N SER A 127 -28.74 14.37 20.40
CA SER A 127 -29.66 14.11 19.29
C SER A 127 -29.07 13.09 18.30
N GLU A 128 -27.80 13.23 17.93
CA GLU A 128 -27.15 12.33 16.99
C GLU A 128 -26.93 10.93 17.59
N ILE A 129 -26.50 10.83 18.85
CA ILE A 129 -26.41 9.54 19.55
C ILE A 129 -27.78 8.85 19.64
N GLY A 130 -28.84 9.62 19.89
CA GLY A 130 -30.20 9.07 19.92
C GLY A 130 -30.70 8.47 18.59
N ARG A 131 -30.05 8.78 17.48
CA ARG A 131 -30.36 8.21 16.15
C ARG A 131 -29.55 6.95 15.84
N MET A 132 -28.46 6.70 16.54
CA MET A 132 -27.52 5.62 16.30
C MET A 132 -27.70 4.46 17.29
N GLU A 133 -27.35 3.26 16.87
CA GLU A 133 -27.17 2.11 17.73
C GLU A 133 -25.84 2.17 18.47
N LEU A 134 -25.75 1.52 19.63
CA LEU A 134 -24.54 1.55 20.44
C LEU A 134 -23.29 1.14 19.67
N ASP A 135 -23.33 0.00 18.97
CA ASP A 135 -22.18 -0.53 18.23
C ASP A 135 -21.69 0.48 17.19
N LYS A 136 -22.63 1.13 16.46
CA LYS A 136 -22.29 2.17 15.48
C LYS A 136 -21.70 3.43 16.11
N THR A 137 -22.09 3.77 17.32
CA THR A 137 -21.52 4.92 18.04
C THR A 137 -20.02 4.74 18.32
N PHE A 138 -19.58 3.50 18.48
CA PHE A 138 -18.14 3.18 18.63
C PHE A 138 -17.41 3.05 17.29
N GLU A 139 -18.06 2.48 16.28
CA GLU A 139 -17.44 2.21 14.97
C GLU A 139 -17.38 3.45 14.06
N GLU A 140 -18.44 4.27 14.06
CA GLU A 140 -18.64 5.39 13.13
C GLU A 140 -18.42 6.76 13.80
N ARG A 141 -17.45 6.89 14.71
CA ARG A 141 -17.15 8.14 15.44
C ARG A 141 -16.92 9.33 14.51
N GLU A 142 -16.25 9.13 13.39
CA GLU A 142 -15.96 10.19 12.42
C GLU A 142 -17.24 10.74 11.76
N SER A 143 -18.15 9.85 11.39
CA SER A 143 -19.47 10.23 10.84
C SER A 143 -20.28 11.01 11.87
N LEU A 144 -20.28 10.55 13.13
CA LEU A 144 -20.96 11.20 14.24
C LEU A 144 -20.36 12.60 14.52
N ASN A 145 -19.05 12.72 14.57
CA ASN A 145 -18.36 14.01 14.74
C ASN A 145 -18.74 15.00 13.63
N THR A 146 -18.76 14.54 12.39
CA THR A 146 -19.11 15.35 11.21
C THR A 146 -20.58 15.83 11.27
N ALA A 147 -21.50 14.94 11.64
CA ALA A 147 -22.91 15.27 11.81
C ALA A 147 -23.14 16.31 12.92
N ILE A 148 -22.45 16.16 14.05
CA ILE A 148 -22.49 17.11 15.16
C ILE A 148 -21.96 18.48 14.72
N VAL A 149 -20.80 18.53 14.05
CA VAL A 149 -20.21 19.79 13.53
C VAL A 149 -21.17 20.49 12.58
N SER A 150 -21.81 19.74 11.67
CA SER A 150 -22.78 20.30 10.73
C SER A 150 -23.97 20.93 11.45
N ALA A 151 -24.55 20.21 12.40
CA ALA A 151 -25.67 20.68 13.19
C ALA A 151 -25.33 21.92 14.04
N ILE A 152 -24.12 21.98 14.61
CA ILE A 152 -23.68 23.14 15.40
C ILE A 152 -23.42 24.32 14.47
N ASN A 153 -22.77 24.14 13.33
CA ASN A 153 -22.43 25.24 12.41
C ASN A 153 -23.68 25.94 11.86
N GLU A 154 -24.75 25.20 11.59
CA GLU A 154 -26.03 25.79 11.15
C GLU A 154 -26.54 26.86 12.10
N ALA A 155 -26.41 26.64 13.41
CA ALA A 155 -26.84 27.59 14.44
C ALA A 155 -25.76 28.59 14.88
N ALA A 156 -24.48 28.25 14.78
CA ALA A 156 -23.36 29.07 15.25
C ALA A 156 -22.89 30.13 14.23
N LEU A 157 -23.08 29.89 12.93
CA LEU A 157 -22.72 30.85 11.88
C LEU A 157 -23.36 32.25 12.03
N PRO A 158 -24.66 32.39 12.38
CA PRO A 158 -25.25 33.68 12.68
C PRO A 158 -24.56 34.45 13.84
N TRP A 159 -23.93 33.74 14.77
CA TRP A 159 -23.16 34.31 15.86
C TRP A 159 -21.73 34.64 15.48
N GLY A 160 -21.32 34.46 14.21
CA GLY A 160 -19.98 34.76 13.75
C GLY A 160 -18.91 33.79 14.26
N VAL A 161 -19.31 32.61 14.69
CA VAL A 161 -18.43 31.55 15.19
C VAL A 161 -18.52 30.35 14.26
N GLN A 162 -17.39 29.77 13.93
CA GLN A 162 -17.31 28.54 13.15
C GLN A 162 -16.75 27.42 14.00
N VAL A 163 -17.45 26.29 14.01
CA VAL A 163 -16.93 25.04 14.55
C VAL A 163 -16.11 24.37 13.48
N LEU A 164 -14.84 24.12 13.78
CA LEU A 164 -13.90 23.46 12.87
C LEU A 164 -14.01 21.95 12.99
N ARG A 165 -14.06 21.45 14.22
CA ARG A 165 -14.23 20.04 14.51
C ARG A 165 -14.80 19.83 15.91
N TYR A 166 -15.41 18.71 16.08
CA TYR A 166 -15.84 18.16 17.36
C TYR A 166 -15.24 16.76 17.50
N GLU A 167 -14.71 16.45 18.65
CA GLU A 167 -14.13 15.13 18.92
C GLU A 167 -14.73 14.55 20.19
N ILE A 168 -15.33 13.37 20.07
CA ILE A 168 -15.79 12.63 21.23
C ILE A 168 -14.56 12.09 21.95
N LYS A 169 -14.48 12.38 23.23
CA LYS A 169 -13.38 11.97 24.10
C LYS A 169 -13.62 10.56 24.63
N ASP A 170 -14.68 10.40 25.41
CA ASP A 170 -15.06 9.12 25.99
C ASP A 170 -16.55 8.80 25.76
N ILE A 171 -16.85 7.50 25.67
CA ILE A 171 -18.20 6.96 25.60
C ILE A 171 -18.29 5.84 26.63
N ASP A 172 -18.99 6.10 27.72
CA ASP A 172 -19.10 5.19 28.85
C ASP A 172 -20.51 4.58 28.93
N PRO A 173 -20.70 3.34 28.45
CA PRO A 173 -21.93 2.60 28.69
C PRO A 173 -21.94 1.97 30.09
N PRO A 174 -23.11 1.55 30.61
CA PRO A 174 -23.20 0.81 31.85
C PRO A 174 -22.36 -0.47 31.85
N ARG A 175 -21.79 -0.84 32.99
CA ARG A 175 -20.93 -2.03 33.13
C ARG A 175 -21.57 -3.32 32.64
N SER A 176 -22.86 -3.51 32.87
CA SER A 176 -23.60 -4.68 32.41
C SER A 176 -23.62 -4.83 30.87
N VAL A 177 -23.60 -3.69 30.17
CA VAL A 177 -23.55 -3.65 28.70
C VAL A 177 -22.12 -3.92 28.22
N LEU A 178 -21.10 -3.32 28.87
CA LEU A 178 -19.69 -3.62 28.59
C LEU A 178 -19.38 -5.13 28.69
N ASP A 179 -19.81 -5.76 29.80
CA ASP A 179 -19.61 -7.20 30.02
C ASP A 179 -20.33 -8.05 28.96
N ALA A 180 -21.47 -7.59 28.46
CA ALA A 180 -22.19 -8.28 27.38
C ALA A 180 -21.49 -8.11 26.04
N MET A 181 -21.04 -6.88 25.72
CA MET A 181 -20.27 -6.57 24.51
C MET A 181 -18.94 -7.35 24.47
N GLU A 182 -18.21 -7.41 25.58
CA GLU A 182 -16.97 -8.17 25.65
C GLU A 182 -17.19 -9.66 25.32
N ARG A 183 -18.26 -10.26 25.88
CA ARG A 183 -18.62 -11.65 25.58
C ARG A 183 -19.01 -11.84 24.12
N GLN A 184 -19.80 -10.93 23.58
CA GLN A 184 -20.20 -10.96 22.16
C GLN A 184 -18.99 -10.81 21.23
N MET A 185 -18.14 -9.80 21.47
CA MET A 185 -16.94 -9.56 20.69
C MET A 185 -15.95 -10.73 20.76
N LYS A 186 -15.79 -11.35 21.94
CA LYS A 186 -14.97 -12.54 22.09
C LYS A 186 -15.50 -13.70 21.25
N ALA A 187 -16.79 -13.97 21.33
CA ALA A 187 -17.44 -15.04 20.55
C ALA A 187 -17.34 -14.79 19.04
N GLU A 188 -17.52 -13.53 18.61
CA GLU A 188 -17.40 -13.17 17.20
C GLU A 188 -15.96 -13.29 16.69
N ARG A 189 -14.96 -12.85 17.47
CA ARG A 189 -13.54 -13.03 17.12
C ARG A 189 -13.16 -14.49 17.05
N GLU A 190 -13.64 -15.31 17.97
CA GLU A 190 -13.40 -16.75 17.98
C GLU A 190 -14.03 -17.42 16.75
N LYS A 191 -15.28 -17.06 16.43
CA LYS A 191 -15.94 -17.51 15.19
C LYS A 191 -15.18 -17.12 13.93
N ARG A 192 -14.75 -15.84 13.83
CA ARG A 192 -13.95 -15.37 12.68
C ARG A 192 -12.61 -16.09 12.59
N ALA A 193 -11.94 -16.33 13.73
CA ALA A 193 -10.68 -17.06 13.76
C ALA A 193 -10.82 -18.49 13.21
N VAL A 194 -11.85 -19.22 13.64
CA VAL A 194 -12.15 -20.58 13.16
C VAL A 194 -12.49 -20.58 11.66
N ILE A 195 -13.25 -19.60 11.19
CA ILE A 195 -13.56 -19.47 9.75
C ILE A 195 -12.29 -19.23 8.94
N LEU A 196 -11.48 -18.24 9.33
CA LEU A 196 -10.22 -17.90 8.63
C LEU A 196 -9.22 -19.05 8.67
N GLU A 197 -9.11 -19.77 9.79
CA GLU A 197 -8.26 -20.97 9.90
C GLU A 197 -8.73 -22.07 8.94
N SER A 198 -10.04 -22.33 8.89
CA SER A 198 -10.62 -23.34 7.99
C SER A 198 -10.48 -22.96 6.52
N GLU A 199 -10.66 -21.68 6.18
CA GLU A 199 -10.45 -21.16 4.82
C GLU A 199 -8.97 -21.22 4.43
N GLY A 200 -8.08 -20.85 5.34
CA GLY A 200 -6.63 -20.96 5.15
C GLY A 200 -6.17 -22.39 4.93
N ALA A 201 -6.67 -23.35 5.73
CA ALA A 201 -6.38 -24.77 5.56
C ALA A 201 -6.88 -25.28 4.19
N ARG A 202 -8.13 -24.96 3.82
CA ARG A 202 -8.69 -25.32 2.51
C ARG A 202 -7.88 -24.74 1.35
N GLN A 203 -7.53 -23.45 1.45
CA GLN A 203 -6.76 -22.80 0.38
C GLN A 203 -5.34 -23.37 0.26
N SER A 204 -4.71 -23.69 1.41
CA SER A 204 -3.42 -24.37 1.43
C SER A 204 -3.47 -25.74 0.74
N GLU A 205 -4.50 -26.53 1.00
CA GLU A 205 -4.70 -27.84 0.38
C GLU A 205 -4.91 -27.74 -1.15
N ILE A 206 -5.72 -26.77 -1.59
CA ILE A 206 -5.91 -26.46 -3.01
C ILE A 206 -4.58 -26.08 -3.67
N ASN A 207 -3.82 -25.16 -3.06
CA ASN A 207 -2.54 -24.71 -3.60
C ASN A 207 -1.52 -25.85 -3.70
N VAL A 208 -1.47 -26.74 -2.69
CA VAL A 208 -0.62 -27.92 -2.70
C VAL A 208 -1.04 -28.88 -3.82
N ALA A 209 -2.34 -29.15 -3.95
CA ALA A 209 -2.85 -30.03 -5.02
C ALA A 209 -2.58 -29.46 -6.42
N GLU A 210 -2.73 -28.15 -6.58
CA GLU A 210 -2.44 -27.45 -7.84
C GLU A 210 -0.94 -27.45 -8.16
N GLY A 211 -0.09 -27.23 -7.15
CA GLY A 211 1.36 -27.38 -7.28
C GLY A 211 1.79 -28.78 -7.69
N HIS A 212 1.22 -29.82 -7.10
CA HIS A 212 1.47 -31.22 -7.51
C HIS A 212 1.00 -31.51 -8.93
N LYS A 213 -0.17 -30.98 -9.33
CA LYS A 213 -0.65 -31.12 -10.70
C LYS A 213 0.31 -30.45 -11.69
N GLN A 214 0.74 -29.23 -11.44
CA GLN A 214 1.69 -28.51 -12.28
C GLN A 214 3.04 -29.24 -12.37
N ALA A 215 3.55 -29.72 -11.23
CA ALA A 215 4.79 -30.48 -11.19
C ALA A 215 4.72 -31.75 -12.07
N ARG A 216 3.59 -32.48 -12.04
CA ARG A 216 3.40 -33.66 -12.88
C ARG A 216 3.30 -33.30 -14.38
N VAL A 217 2.61 -32.21 -14.70
CA VAL A 217 2.51 -31.74 -16.09
C VAL A 217 3.90 -31.37 -16.62
N LEU A 218 4.64 -30.55 -15.86
CA LEU A 218 6.00 -30.16 -16.27
C LEU A 218 6.97 -31.33 -16.36
N ALA A 219 6.86 -32.32 -15.46
CA ALA A 219 7.67 -33.54 -15.53
C ALA A 219 7.36 -34.36 -16.81
N ALA A 220 6.08 -34.52 -17.16
CA ALA A 220 5.67 -35.22 -18.35
C ALA A 220 6.07 -34.47 -19.64
N GLU A 221 6.01 -33.15 -19.64
CA GLU A 221 6.48 -32.32 -20.77
C GLU A 221 8.00 -32.39 -20.92
N ALA A 222 8.74 -32.38 -19.82
CA ALA A 222 10.19 -32.55 -19.82
C ALA A 222 10.59 -33.92 -20.35
N GLU A 223 9.96 -35.01 -19.88
CA GLU A 223 10.21 -36.36 -20.35
C GLU A 223 9.89 -36.51 -21.86
N LYS A 224 8.77 -35.96 -22.31
CA LYS A 224 8.42 -35.91 -23.72
C LYS A 224 9.46 -35.18 -24.58
N SER A 225 9.91 -33.99 -24.10
CA SER A 225 10.92 -33.23 -24.82
C SER A 225 12.28 -33.91 -24.85
N GLU A 226 12.66 -34.60 -23.78
CA GLU A 226 13.87 -35.39 -23.69
C GLU A 226 13.84 -36.54 -24.72
N GLN A 227 12.73 -37.31 -24.78
CA GLN A 227 12.57 -38.41 -25.75
C GLN A 227 12.61 -37.91 -27.19
N ILE A 228 11.99 -36.78 -27.50
CA ILE A 228 12.01 -36.20 -28.85
C ILE A 228 13.44 -35.76 -29.20
N LEU A 229 14.13 -35.02 -28.33
CA LEU A 229 15.50 -34.55 -28.56
C LEU A 229 16.48 -35.72 -28.69
N GLN A 230 16.30 -36.78 -27.92
CA GLN A 230 17.10 -38.00 -28.02
C GLN A 230 16.87 -38.70 -29.36
N ALA A 231 15.60 -38.89 -29.77
CA ALA A 231 15.26 -39.50 -31.05
C ALA A 231 15.76 -38.68 -32.25
N GLU A 232 15.65 -37.35 -32.19
CA GLU A 232 16.20 -36.44 -33.20
C GLU A 232 17.73 -36.52 -33.25
N GLY A 233 18.39 -36.57 -32.11
CA GLY A 233 19.84 -36.73 -31.99
C GLY A 233 20.32 -38.05 -32.59
N GLU A 234 19.63 -39.16 -32.29
CA GLU A 234 19.93 -40.48 -32.87
C GLU A 234 19.71 -40.51 -34.40
N ALA A 235 18.61 -39.91 -34.87
CA ALA A 235 18.32 -39.79 -36.29
C ALA A 235 19.40 -38.98 -37.04
N GLN A 236 19.82 -37.85 -36.46
CA GLN A 236 20.90 -37.02 -37.01
C GLN A 236 22.25 -37.75 -36.99
N ALA A 237 22.56 -38.49 -35.94
CA ALA A 237 23.77 -39.28 -35.84
C ALA A 237 23.81 -40.37 -36.91
N ILE A 238 22.67 -41.10 -37.11
CA ILE A 238 22.56 -42.12 -38.16
C ILE A 238 22.73 -41.51 -39.55
N LEU A 239 22.08 -40.35 -39.80
CA LEU A 239 22.22 -39.65 -41.08
C LEU A 239 23.66 -39.19 -41.33
N ALA A 240 24.31 -38.62 -40.33
CA ALA A 240 25.69 -38.15 -40.40
C ALA A 240 26.65 -39.34 -40.68
N VAL A 241 26.46 -40.49 -40.02
CA VAL A 241 27.23 -41.69 -40.26
C VAL A 241 26.98 -42.24 -41.66
N ALA A 242 25.70 -42.27 -42.10
CA ALA A 242 25.36 -42.75 -43.45
C ALA A 242 25.96 -41.83 -44.56
N GLN A 243 25.92 -40.53 -44.37
CA GLN A 243 26.55 -39.55 -45.27
C GLN A 243 28.07 -39.73 -45.31
N ALA A 244 28.72 -39.86 -44.18
CA ALA A 244 30.16 -40.08 -44.08
C ALA A 244 30.56 -41.41 -44.74
N GLN A 245 29.74 -42.47 -44.59
CA GLN A 245 29.96 -43.75 -45.24
C GLN A 245 29.78 -43.67 -46.77
N ALA A 246 28.74 -42.93 -47.23
CA ALA A 246 28.53 -42.71 -48.67
C ALA A 246 29.69 -41.92 -49.29
N GLU A 247 30.18 -40.88 -48.66
CA GLU A 247 31.35 -40.10 -49.08
C GLU A 247 32.63 -41.01 -49.13
N ALA A 248 32.82 -41.78 -48.05
CA ALA A 248 33.94 -42.72 -48.00
C ALA A 248 33.88 -43.74 -49.12
N LEU A 249 32.69 -44.33 -49.42
CA LEU A 249 32.49 -45.29 -50.54
C LEU A 249 32.70 -44.58 -51.86
N GLU A 250 32.28 -43.37 -52.07
CA GLU A 250 32.52 -42.59 -53.29
C GLU A 250 34.01 -42.32 -53.50
N VAL A 251 34.73 -41.92 -52.45
CA VAL A 251 36.20 -41.74 -52.50
C VAL A 251 36.89 -43.09 -52.83
N VAL A 252 36.49 -44.17 -52.14
CA VAL A 252 37.02 -45.54 -52.46
C VAL A 252 36.69 -45.97 -53.87
N GLY A 253 35.45 -45.68 -54.36
CA GLY A 253 35.03 -45.99 -55.71
C GLY A 253 35.86 -45.20 -56.75
N ARG A 254 36.15 -43.96 -56.53
CA ARG A 254 37.03 -43.16 -57.39
C ARG A 254 38.50 -43.64 -57.39
N THR A 255 39.03 -44.00 -56.23
CA THR A 255 40.37 -44.59 -56.14
C THR A 255 40.46 -46.00 -56.74
N ALA A 256 39.40 -46.78 -56.66
CA ALA A 256 39.33 -48.12 -57.29
C ALA A 256 39.41 -48.11 -58.81
N SER A 257 39.13 -46.98 -59.45
CA SER A 257 39.27 -46.80 -60.88
C SER A 257 40.70 -46.64 -61.36
N THR A 258 41.67 -46.42 -60.44
CA THR A 258 43.10 -46.29 -60.72
C THR A 258 43.82 -47.57 -60.37
N GLU A 259 44.86 -47.93 -61.20
CA GLU A 259 45.61 -49.21 -61.04
C GLU A 259 46.35 -49.28 -59.67
N GLU A 260 46.82 -48.19 -59.19
CA GLU A 260 47.41 -48.04 -57.82
C GLU A 260 46.41 -48.21 -56.72
N GLY A 261 45.17 -47.70 -56.90
CA GLY A 261 44.10 -47.77 -55.92
C GLY A 261 43.53 -49.21 -55.79
N GLN A 262 43.53 -50.00 -56.88
CA GLN A 262 43.13 -51.43 -56.82
C GLN A 262 44.07 -52.25 -55.94
N LYS A 263 45.38 -51.99 -56.01
CA LYS A 263 46.38 -52.66 -55.17
C LYS A 263 46.25 -52.26 -53.70
N ALA A 264 45.92 -51.00 -53.43
CA ALA A 264 45.68 -50.52 -52.06
C ALA A 264 44.41 -51.09 -51.41
N ILE A 265 43.31 -51.22 -52.17
CA ILE A 265 42.06 -51.85 -51.72
C ILE A 265 42.24 -53.33 -51.43
N GLN A 266 43.04 -54.07 -52.27
CA GLN A 266 43.35 -55.50 -52.03
C GLN A 266 44.17 -55.66 -50.74
N LEU A 267 45.07 -54.69 -50.43
CA LEU A 267 45.81 -54.69 -49.14
C LEU A 267 44.94 -54.41 -47.95
N ASP A 268 44.01 -53.40 -48.04
CA ASP A 268 43.08 -53.08 -46.98
C ASP A 268 42.10 -54.23 -46.68
N LEU A 269 41.59 -54.87 -47.72
CA LEU A 269 40.76 -56.08 -47.61
C LEU A 269 41.52 -57.19 -46.89
N ALA A 270 42.78 -57.39 -47.21
CA ALA A 270 43.61 -58.41 -46.59
C ALA A 270 43.89 -58.12 -45.14
N VAL A 271 44.17 -56.82 -44.81
CA VAL A 271 44.34 -56.38 -43.42
C VAL A 271 43.05 -56.52 -42.59
N LYS A 272 41.90 -56.10 -43.11
CA LYS A 272 40.59 -56.25 -42.44
C LYS A 272 40.20 -57.76 -42.31
N ALA A 273 40.53 -58.57 -43.22
CA ALA A 273 40.31 -60.05 -43.09
C ALA A 273 41.20 -60.64 -41.99
N ILE A 274 42.44 -60.17 -41.84
CA ILE A 274 43.33 -60.56 -40.75
C ILE A 274 42.82 -60.04 -39.39
N GLU A 275 42.34 -58.79 -39.31
CA GLU A 275 41.76 -58.21 -38.10
C GLU A 275 40.47 -58.96 -37.72
N ALA A 276 39.60 -59.25 -38.63
CA ALA A 276 38.40 -60.08 -38.41
C ALA A 276 38.72 -61.46 -37.87
N LYS A 277 39.73 -62.13 -38.46
CA LYS A 277 40.22 -63.38 -37.91
C LYS A 277 40.85 -63.24 -36.53
N LYS A 278 41.56 -62.17 -36.26
CA LYS A 278 42.12 -61.88 -34.94
C LYS A 278 41.04 -61.58 -33.89
N ALA A 279 39.96 -60.90 -34.30
CA ALA A 279 38.81 -60.62 -33.41
C ALA A 279 38.07 -61.95 -33.07
N ILE A 280 37.83 -62.80 -34.04
CA ILE A 280 37.23 -64.08 -33.80
C ILE A 280 38.11 -64.98 -32.93
N ALA A 281 39.43 -64.90 -33.09
CA ALA A 281 40.38 -65.66 -32.26
C ALA A 281 40.47 -65.11 -30.82
N LYS A 282 40.05 -63.90 -30.60
CA LYS A 282 40.07 -63.26 -29.27
C LYS A 282 38.82 -63.49 -28.41
N GLU A 283 37.69 -63.80 -29.09
CA GLU A 283 36.38 -64.00 -28.46
C GLU A 283 35.94 -65.39 -28.18
N SER A 284 36.79 -66.40 -28.29
CA SER A 284 36.58 -67.77 -27.82
C SER A 284 36.44 -68.89 -28.86
N SER A 285 36.91 -70.05 -28.48
CA SER A 285 36.86 -71.40 -29.10
C SER A 285 37.57 -71.49 -30.42
N VAL A 286 38.75 -71.99 -30.37
CA VAL A 286 39.57 -72.44 -31.49
C VAL A 286 38.75 -73.34 -32.40
N VAL A 287 38.24 -72.78 -33.50
CA VAL A 287 37.77 -73.54 -34.68
C VAL A 287 38.92 -73.58 -35.62
N LEU A 288 39.61 -74.71 -35.63
CA LEU A 288 40.64 -75.01 -36.68
C LEU A 288 39.94 -75.22 -38.01
N LEU A 289 39.99 -74.20 -38.86
CA LEU A 289 39.55 -74.30 -40.26
C LEU A 289 40.70 -74.86 -41.14
N PRO A 290 40.51 -75.88 -41.92
CA PRO A 290 41.53 -76.38 -42.78
C PRO A 290 41.87 -75.41 -43.90
N ASP A 291 43.16 -75.33 -44.23
CA ASP A 291 43.83 -74.35 -45.04
C ASP A 291 43.63 -74.55 -46.56
N SER A 292 42.44 -74.89 -47.02
CA SER A 292 42.22 -75.14 -48.42
C SER A 292 40.97 -74.51 -48.99
N GLN A 293 40.93 -73.16 -49.02
CA GLN A 293 40.16 -72.48 -50.10
C GLN A 293 40.48 -70.95 -50.10
N SER A 294 41.35 -70.56 -50.97
CA SER A 294 41.79 -69.18 -51.15
C SER A 294 40.94 -68.44 -52.22
N SER A 295 39.62 -68.61 -52.25
CA SER A 295 38.79 -67.75 -53.07
C SER A 295 37.75 -66.98 -52.22
N ALA A 296 37.60 -65.68 -52.49
CA ALA A 296 36.69 -64.77 -51.76
C ALA A 296 35.23 -65.28 -51.74
N ALA A 297 34.85 -66.15 -52.71
CA ALA A 297 33.55 -66.74 -52.75
C ALA A 297 33.36 -67.89 -51.71
N GLY A 298 34.41 -68.57 -51.30
CA GLY A 298 34.36 -69.55 -50.21
C GLY A 298 34.14 -68.93 -48.82
N VAL A 299 34.76 -67.78 -48.54
CA VAL A 299 34.62 -67.11 -47.28
C VAL A 299 33.21 -66.52 -47.11
N VAL A 300 32.58 -66.01 -48.17
CA VAL A 300 31.21 -65.52 -48.16
C VAL A 300 30.20 -66.67 -47.95
N ALA A 301 30.43 -67.85 -48.61
CA ALA A 301 29.55 -69.03 -48.43
C ALA A 301 29.62 -69.57 -46.98
N GLU A 302 30.81 -69.53 -46.38
CA GLU A 302 31.04 -69.98 -45.00
C GLU A 302 30.45 -68.98 -43.96
N ALA A 303 30.56 -67.66 -44.20
CA ALA A 303 29.92 -66.67 -43.43
C ALA A 303 28.38 -66.75 -43.48
N MET A 304 27.81 -67.02 -44.64
CA MET A 304 26.37 -67.27 -44.80
C MET A 304 25.88 -68.51 -44.05
N SER A 305 26.71 -69.60 -44.06
CA SER A 305 26.36 -70.82 -43.34
C SER A 305 26.36 -70.58 -41.77
N ILE A 306 27.29 -69.78 -41.28
CA ILE A 306 27.36 -69.43 -39.84
C ILE A 306 26.18 -68.57 -39.45
N ILE A 307 25.79 -67.60 -40.25
CA ILE A 307 24.61 -66.75 -40.03
C ILE A 307 23.31 -67.57 -40.03
N ASN A 308 23.21 -68.54 -40.93
CA ASN A 308 22.06 -69.45 -40.98
C ASN A 308 21.99 -70.39 -39.76
N THR A 309 23.10 -70.84 -39.24
CA THR A 309 23.14 -71.66 -38.04
C THR A 309 22.85 -70.84 -36.77
N LEU A 310 23.26 -69.61 -36.69
CA LEU A 310 22.93 -68.71 -35.59
C LEU A 310 21.44 -68.32 -35.60
N ASN A 311 20.83 -68.16 -36.75
CA ASN A 311 19.39 -67.85 -36.84
C ASN A 311 18.52 -69.15 -36.64
N ALA A 312 19.03 -70.32 -36.81
CA ALA A 312 18.31 -71.57 -36.53
C ALA A 312 18.30 -71.93 -35.01
N GLY A 313 19.20 -71.33 -34.21
CA GLY A 313 19.26 -71.53 -32.75
C GLY A 313 18.38 -70.57 -31.89
N LYS A 314 17.62 -69.69 -32.53
CA LYS A 314 16.64 -68.82 -31.88
C LYS A 314 15.21 -69.25 -32.30
N LYS A 315 14.80 -70.41 -31.89
CA LYS A 315 13.40 -70.74 -31.68
C LYS A 315 13.18 -71.26 -30.29
#